data_5445ff7e3705454f4df196f73993d6da
#
_entry.id   5445ff7e3705454f4df196f73993d6da
#
_cell.length_a   1.000
_cell.length_b   1.000
_cell.length_c   1.000
_cell.angle_alpha   90.00
_cell.angle_beta   90.00
_cell.angle_gamma   90.00
#
_symmetry.space_group_name_H-M   'P 1'
#
loop_
_entity.id
_entity.type
_entity.pdbx_description
1 polymer ?
#
loop_
_entity_poly.entity_id
_entity_poly.type
_entity_poly.pdbx_seq_one_letter_code
_entity_poly.pdbx_strand_id
1 'polypeptide(L)'
;QLKAKFWGSLDQMISKMDIISIHCPFTAETFHLLSKKRIRLLKKNCIVINTSRGEIIDEQALADSLFKKKIGGAGLDVFEHEPQITQKLFDSDNVVLLPHISSATKESRIAMGERVFKNINYFLRQKTPPDLVKIKKTEY
;
A
#
# COMPACT_ATOMS: atom_id res chain seq x y z
N GLN A 1 2.04 13.38 20.71
CA GLN A 1 1.98 13.91 19.33
C GLN A 1 3.26 13.49 18.61
N LEU A 2 3.11 12.87 17.43
CA LEU A 2 4.23 12.57 16.55
C LEU A 2 4.84 13.90 16.07
N LYS A 3 6.15 14.08 16.23
CA LYS A 3 6.87 15.26 15.69
C LYS A 3 7.09 15.09 14.18
N ALA A 4 5.99 14.89 13.42
CA ALA A 4 6.06 14.69 11.99
C ALA A 4 6.17 16.02 11.26
N LYS A 5 7.01 16.07 10.22
CA LYS A 5 7.16 17.24 9.35
C LYS A 5 6.26 17.06 8.12
N PHE A 6 5.40 18.03 7.87
CA PHE A 6 4.65 18.12 6.62
C PHE A 6 5.53 18.66 5.48
N TRP A 7 5.32 18.10 4.27
CA TRP A 7 5.99 18.53 3.04
C TRP A 7 4.93 18.98 2.03
N GLY A 8 5.07 20.17 1.52
CA GLY A 8 4.17 20.70 0.49
C GLY A 8 4.39 20.09 -0.90
N SER A 9 5.51 19.40 -1.13
CA SER A 9 5.83 18.70 -2.36
C SER A 9 6.29 17.28 -2.08
N LEU A 10 5.58 16.30 -2.66
CA LEU A 10 5.94 14.90 -2.57
C LEU A 10 7.31 14.63 -3.22
N ASP A 11 7.58 15.23 -4.37
CA ASP A 11 8.83 15.04 -5.11
C ASP A 11 10.05 15.52 -4.28
N GLN A 12 9.91 16.66 -3.60
CA GLN A 12 10.95 17.14 -2.68
C GLN A 12 11.13 16.24 -1.46
N MET A 13 10.03 15.73 -0.92
CA MET A 13 10.07 14.81 0.22
C MET A 13 10.82 13.53 -0.13
N ILE A 14 10.37 12.82 -1.16
CA ILE A 14 10.92 11.49 -1.48
C ILE A 14 12.40 11.53 -1.85
N SER A 15 12.87 12.64 -2.44
CA SER A 15 14.30 12.81 -2.76
C SER A 15 15.21 12.93 -1.51
N LYS A 16 14.64 13.14 -0.34
CA LYS A 16 15.36 13.30 0.94
C LYS A 16 15.23 12.09 1.86
N MET A 17 14.27 11.20 1.61
CA MET A 17 13.95 10.08 2.50
C MET A 17 14.92 8.92 2.31
N ASP A 18 15.22 8.24 3.41
CA ASP A 18 15.98 6.99 3.43
C ASP A 18 15.04 5.77 3.43
N ILE A 19 13.84 5.94 3.99
CA ILE A 19 12.78 4.93 4.00
C ILE A 19 11.47 5.62 3.63
N ILE A 20 10.71 4.98 2.72
CA ILE A 20 9.36 5.40 2.33
C ILE A 20 8.42 4.25 2.65
N SER A 21 7.40 4.51 3.48
CA SER A 21 6.35 3.55 3.78
C SER A 21 5.00 4.10 3.32
N ILE A 22 4.28 3.31 2.51
CA ILE A 22 3.02 3.71 1.89
C ILE A 22 1.86 3.24 2.76
N HIS A 23 0.98 4.18 3.15
CA HIS A 23 -0.19 3.93 3.99
C HIS A 23 -1.46 4.63 3.49
N CYS A 24 -1.42 5.27 2.31
CA CYS A 24 -2.61 5.87 1.71
C CYS A 24 -3.51 4.80 1.06
N PRO A 25 -4.83 5.04 0.95
CA PRO A 25 -5.71 4.18 0.18
C PRO A 25 -5.43 4.31 -1.31
N PHE A 26 -5.81 3.30 -2.08
CA PHE A 26 -5.83 3.39 -3.53
C PHE A 26 -7.05 4.21 -3.99
N THR A 27 -6.80 5.23 -4.80
CA THR A 27 -7.78 6.07 -5.48
C THR A 27 -7.21 6.47 -6.85
N ALA A 28 -8.01 7.14 -7.69
CA ALA A 28 -7.53 7.66 -8.96
C ALA A 28 -6.32 8.62 -8.78
N GLU A 29 -6.32 9.41 -7.71
CA GLU A 29 -5.25 10.38 -7.41
C GLU A 29 -3.98 9.70 -6.87
N THR A 30 -4.10 8.52 -6.28
CA THR A 30 -2.97 7.76 -5.72
C THR A 30 -2.48 6.66 -6.65
N PHE A 31 -3.15 6.43 -7.80
CA PHE A 31 -2.64 5.53 -8.83
C PHE A 31 -1.26 5.97 -9.30
N HIS A 32 -0.30 5.05 -9.24
CA HIS A 32 1.12 5.35 -9.53
C HIS A 32 1.63 6.61 -8.82
N LEU A 33 1.18 6.83 -7.56
CA LEU A 33 1.69 7.93 -6.73
C LEU A 33 3.22 7.87 -6.68
N LEU A 34 3.81 6.66 -6.54
CA LEU A 34 5.23 6.41 -6.73
C LEU A 34 5.47 5.95 -8.18
N SER A 35 5.33 6.88 -9.13
CA SER A 35 5.52 6.66 -10.56
C SER A 35 6.99 6.44 -10.93
N LYS A 36 7.25 5.97 -12.15
CA LYS A 36 8.60 5.85 -12.73
C LYS A 36 9.44 7.14 -12.61
N LYS A 37 8.79 8.31 -12.79
CA LYS A 37 9.46 9.62 -12.61
C LYS A 37 9.90 9.80 -11.15
N ARG A 38 9.04 9.49 -10.20
CA ARG A 38 9.32 9.65 -8.77
C ARG A 38 10.32 8.64 -8.25
N ILE A 39 10.27 7.40 -8.72
CA ILE A 39 11.26 6.36 -8.38
C ILE A 39 12.68 6.81 -8.74
N ARG A 40 12.85 7.57 -9.83
CA ARG A 40 14.15 8.13 -10.23
C ARG A 40 14.68 9.21 -9.29
N LEU A 41 13.82 9.82 -8.46
CA LEU A 41 14.20 10.84 -7.48
C LEU A 41 14.67 10.23 -6.15
N LEU A 42 14.46 8.93 -5.95
CA LEU A 42 14.83 8.24 -4.70
C LEU A 42 16.34 8.21 -4.53
N LYS A 43 16.78 8.27 -3.27
CA LYS A 43 18.19 8.05 -2.95
C LYS A 43 18.61 6.62 -3.31
N LYS A 44 19.88 6.45 -3.65
CA LYS A 44 20.48 5.15 -3.99
C LYS A 44 20.27 4.08 -2.90
N ASN A 45 20.24 4.49 -1.63
CA ASN A 45 20.06 3.57 -0.51
C ASN A 45 18.62 3.61 0.05
N CYS A 46 17.67 4.24 -0.66
CA CYS A 46 16.29 4.33 -0.20
C CYS A 46 15.63 2.94 -0.18
N ILE A 47 14.88 2.67 0.89
CA ILE A 47 14.06 1.46 1.03
C ILE A 47 12.59 1.86 0.86
N VAL A 48 11.86 1.11 0.03
CA VAL A 48 10.43 1.32 -0.22
C VAL A 48 9.64 0.19 0.43
N ILE A 49 8.66 0.53 1.27
CA ILE A 49 7.75 -0.41 1.94
C ILE A 49 6.33 -0.16 1.44
N ASN A 50 5.67 -1.22 0.93
CA ASN A 50 4.26 -1.15 0.56
C ASN A 50 3.47 -2.32 1.12
N THR A 51 2.61 -2.02 2.09
CA THR A 51 1.62 -2.95 2.68
C THR A 51 0.20 -2.40 2.51
N SER A 52 0.01 -1.46 1.58
CA SER A 52 -1.28 -0.80 1.32
C SER A 52 -1.97 -1.38 0.10
N ARG A 53 -1.63 -0.90 -1.11
CA ARG A 53 -2.12 -1.42 -2.39
C ARG A 53 -1.04 -1.32 -3.45
N GLY A 54 -0.92 -2.33 -4.30
CA GLY A 54 0.13 -2.44 -5.33
C GLY A 54 0.08 -1.31 -6.35
N GLU A 55 -1.11 -0.95 -6.80
CA GLU A 55 -1.36 0.05 -7.85
C GLU A 55 -0.89 1.48 -7.47
N ILE A 56 -0.51 1.70 -6.22
CA ILE A 56 0.05 2.99 -5.78
C ILE A 56 1.49 3.16 -6.29
N ILE A 57 2.16 2.08 -6.65
CA ILE A 57 3.51 2.08 -7.21
C ILE A 57 3.45 1.61 -8.67
N ASP A 58 4.20 2.26 -9.56
CA ASP A 58 4.57 1.70 -10.86
C ASP A 58 5.51 0.50 -10.62
N GLU A 59 4.92 -0.70 -10.51
CA GLU A 59 5.62 -1.92 -10.12
C GLU A 59 6.74 -2.27 -11.07
N GLN A 60 6.51 -2.12 -12.38
CA GLN A 60 7.54 -2.39 -13.39
C GLN A 60 8.74 -1.44 -13.24
N ALA A 61 8.50 -0.17 -12.97
CA ALA A 61 9.57 0.80 -12.77
C ALA A 61 10.33 0.55 -11.45
N LEU A 62 9.62 0.13 -10.40
CA LEU A 62 10.24 -0.26 -9.12
C LEU A 62 11.13 -1.49 -9.33
N ALA A 63 10.60 -2.53 -9.97
CA ALA A 63 11.32 -3.77 -10.28
C ALA A 63 12.59 -3.49 -11.11
N ASP A 64 12.49 -2.65 -12.14
CA ASP A 64 13.65 -2.23 -12.94
C ASP A 64 14.72 -1.51 -12.10
N SER A 65 14.29 -0.72 -11.11
CA SER A 65 15.21 0.03 -10.25
C SER A 65 15.89 -0.86 -9.22
N LEU A 66 15.17 -1.84 -8.66
CA LEU A 66 15.71 -2.84 -7.74
C LEU A 66 16.72 -3.75 -8.45
N PHE A 67 16.34 -4.33 -9.58
CA PHE A 67 17.19 -5.22 -10.37
C PHE A 67 18.50 -4.56 -10.80
N LYS A 68 18.44 -3.25 -11.14
CA LYS A 68 19.62 -2.44 -11.49
C LYS A 68 20.36 -1.85 -10.28
N LYS A 69 19.95 -2.20 -9.05
CA LYS A 69 20.52 -1.69 -7.78
C LYS A 69 20.60 -0.17 -7.71
N LYS A 70 19.57 0.51 -8.28
CA LYS A 70 19.46 1.98 -8.26
C LYS A 70 18.87 2.51 -6.96
N ILE A 71 18.17 1.67 -6.20
CA ILE A 71 17.66 1.95 -4.85
C ILE A 71 18.11 0.84 -3.91
N GLY A 72 18.04 1.09 -2.61
CA GLY A 72 18.55 0.19 -1.58
C GLY A 72 17.78 -1.11 -1.47
N GLY A 73 16.46 -1.06 -1.56
CA GLY A 73 15.62 -2.26 -1.45
C GLY A 73 14.14 -1.96 -1.40
N ALA A 74 13.33 -3.02 -1.34
CA ALA A 74 11.90 -2.91 -1.09
C ALA A 74 11.35 -4.05 -0.22
N GLY A 75 10.27 -3.77 0.54
CA GLY A 75 9.42 -4.76 1.20
C GLY A 75 7.99 -4.61 0.69
N LEU A 76 7.49 -5.62 0.01
CA LEU A 76 6.20 -5.58 -0.68
C LEU A 76 5.30 -6.72 -0.18
N ASP A 77 4.12 -6.37 0.35
CA ASP A 77 3.07 -7.34 0.68
C ASP A 77 1.91 -7.30 -0.33
N VAL A 78 1.95 -6.34 -1.26
CA VAL A 78 0.92 -6.09 -2.26
C VAL A 78 1.56 -5.79 -3.62
N PHE A 79 0.86 -6.15 -4.71
CA PHE A 79 1.34 -6.06 -6.09
C PHE A 79 0.30 -5.45 -7.02
N GLU A 80 0.74 -4.84 -8.11
CA GLU A 80 -0.13 -4.07 -9.01
C GLU A 80 -1.17 -4.96 -9.72
N HIS A 81 -0.82 -6.20 -10.04
CA HIS A 81 -1.65 -7.11 -10.81
C HIS A 81 -1.86 -8.47 -10.13
N GLU A 82 -2.12 -8.48 -8.82
CA GLU A 82 -2.31 -9.73 -8.07
C GLU A 82 -3.27 -10.70 -8.78
N PRO A 83 -2.97 -12.00 -8.86
CA PRO A 83 -1.82 -12.69 -8.24
C PRO A 83 -0.54 -12.66 -9.09
N GLN A 84 -0.51 -12.02 -10.25
CA GLN A 84 0.67 -11.89 -11.08
C GLN A 84 1.64 -10.89 -10.45
N ILE A 85 2.92 -11.24 -10.42
CA ILE A 85 4.01 -10.43 -9.88
C ILE A 85 5.07 -10.28 -10.97
N THR A 86 5.62 -9.08 -11.11
CA THR A 86 6.69 -8.80 -12.07
C THR A 86 7.91 -9.68 -11.81
N GLN A 87 8.33 -10.49 -12.79
CA GLN A 87 9.40 -11.48 -12.66
C GLN A 87 10.70 -10.88 -12.09
N LYS A 88 11.08 -9.67 -12.51
CA LYS A 88 12.28 -9.00 -12.01
C LYS A 88 12.31 -8.77 -10.50
N LEU A 89 11.16 -8.78 -9.82
CA LEU A 89 11.13 -8.72 -8.36
C LEU A 89 11.67 -10.00 -7.74
N PHE A 90 11.36 -11.16 -8.33
CA PHE A 90 11.91 -12.45 -7.88
C PHE A 90 13.41 -12.57 -8.19
N ASP A 91 13.87 -11.93 -9.26
CA ASP A 91 15.27 -11.96 -9.70
C ASP A 91 16.15 -10.95 -8.92
N SER A 92 15.55 -10.16 -8.01
CA SER A 92 16.25 -9.13 -7.23
C SER A 92 16.61 -9.64 -5.84
N ASP A 93 17.86 -9.45 -5.41
CA ASP A 93 18.38 -9.87 -4.10
C ASP A 93 18.13 -8.87 -2.95
N ASN A 94 17.59 -7.70 -3.28
CA ASN A 94 17.33 -6.60 -2.37
C ASN A 94 15.83 -6.32 -2.18
N VAL A 95 14.99 -7.35 -2.28
CA VAL A 95 13.55 -7.25 -2.09
C VAL A 95 13.03 -8.35 -1.18
N VAL A 96 12.05 -8.03 -0.34
CA VAL A 96 11.24 -8.98 0.43
C VAL A 96 9.83 -8.96 -0.14
N LEU A 97 9.32 -10.11 -0.55
CA LEU A 97 7.98 -10.29 -1.10
C LEU A 97 7.15 -11.14 -0.14
N LEU A 98 5.95 -10.68 0.19
CA LEU A 98 4.97 -11.39 1.01
C LEU A 98 3.67 -11.55 0.21
N PRO A 99 2.88 -12.62 0.43
CA PRO A 99 1.71 -12.93 -0.38
C PRO A 99 0.42 -12.27 0.17
N HIS A 100 0.41 -10.94 0.34
CA HIS A 100 -0.72 -10.14 0.83
C HIS A 100 -1.28 -10.65 2.17
N ILE A 101 -0.41 -10.77 3.16
CA ILE A 101 -0.70 -11.39 4.46
C ILE A 101 -0.54 -10.46 5.66
N SER A 102 -0.33 -9.16 5.47
CA SER A 102 -0.11 -8.21 6.56
C SER A 102 -1.24 -8.18 7.61
N SER A 103 -2.49 -8.50 7.21
CA SER A 103 -3.64 -8.62 8.10
C SER A 103 -4.05 -10.07 8.40
N ALA A 104 -3.28 -11.06 8.02
CA ALA A 104 -3.65 -12.48 8.07
C ALA A 104 -3.24 -13.19 9.38
N THR A 105 -3.06 -12.45 10.48
CA THR A 105 -2.84 -13.07 11.78
C THR A 105 -4.14 -13.72 12.31
N LYS A 106 -4.00 -14.70 13.20
CA LYS A 106 -5.15 -15.36 13.83
C LYS A 106 -6.08 -14.35 14.53
N GLU A 107 -5.50 -13.41 15.25
CA GLU A 107 -6.20 -12.36 15.99
C GLU A 107 -6.98 -11.45 15.04
N SER A 108 -6.35 -10.99 13.95
CA SER A 108 -7.01 -10.13 12.95
C SER A 108 -8.15 -10.85 12.26
N ARG A 109 -7.99 -12.14 11.91
CA ARG A 109 -9.05 -12.94 11.28
C ARG A 109 -10.23 -13.15 12.22
N ILE A 110 -9.99 -13.44 13.50
CA ILE A 110 -11.04 -13.55 14.52
C ILE A 110 -11.76 -12.21 14.65
N ALA A 111 -11.03 -11.09 14.82
CA ALA A 111 -11.63 -9.78 14.97
C ALA A 111 -12.49 -9.36 13.76
N MET A 112 -12.05 -9.69 12.54
CA MET A 112 -12.86 -9.46 11.32
C MET A 112 -14.15 -10.30 11.35
N GLY A 113 -14.08 -11.57 11.71
CA GLY A 113 -15.26 -12.44 11.83
C GLY A 113 -16.25 -11.94 12.88
N GLU A 114 -15.78 -11.57 14.06
CA GLU A 114 -16.60 -10.97 15.13
C GLU A 114 -17.28 -9.68 14.67
N ARG A 115 -16.56 -8.85 13.88
CA ARG A 115 -17.10 -7.60 13.33
C ARG A 115 -18.25 -7.88 12.35
N VAL A 116 -18.06 -8.83 11.44
CA VAL A 116 -19.12 -9.28 10.51
C VAL A 116 -20.35 -9.79 11.28
N PHE A 117 -20.12 -10.69 12.25
CA PHE A 117 -21.19 -11.23 13.08
C PHE A 117 -21.96 -10.13 13.83
N LYS A 118 -21.25 -9.16 14.38
CA LYS A 118 -21.86 -7.99 15.04
C LYS A 118 -22.78 -7.20 14.11
N ASN A 119 -22.31 -6.90 12.88
CA ASN A 119 -23.12 -6.18 11.89
C ASN A 119 -24.38 -6.95 11.52
N ILE A 120 -24.29 -8.26 11.27
CA ILE A 120 -25.42 -9.13 10.96
C ILE A 120 -26.43 -9.13 12.11
N ASN A 121 -25.98 -9.30 13.35
CA ASN A 121 -26.87 -9.28 14.52
C ASN A 121 -27.63 -7.97 14.69
N TYR A 122 -26.96 -6.83 14.43
CA TYR A 122 -27.63 -5.53 14.47
C TYR A 122 -28.70 -5.44 13.39
N PHE A 123 -28.39 -5.85 12.16
CA PHE A 123 -29.33 -5.86 11.06
C PHE A 123 -30.57 -6.73 11.35
N LEU A 124 -30.36 -7.98 11.81
CA LEU A 124 -31.45 -8.89 12.13
C LEU A 124 -32.35 -8.38 13.29
N ARG A 125 -31.82 -7.58 14.20
CA ARG A 125 -32.58 -6.91 15.27
C ARG A 125 -33.17 -5.56 14.81
N GLN A 126 -33.21 -5.27 13.53
CA GLN A 126 -33.71 -4.00 12.96
C GLN A 126 -33.00 -2.75 13.52
N LYS A 127 -31.73 -2.90 13.95
CA LYS A 127 -30.86 -1.81 14.37
C LYS A 127 -29.88 -1.45 13.27
N THR A 128 -29.44 -0.22 13.23
CA THR A 128 -28.38 0.21 12.28
C THR A 128 -27.08 -0.53 12.57
N PRO A 129 -26.53 -1.27 11.60
CA PRO A 129 -25.22 -1.89 11.76
C PRO A 129 -24.14 -0.87 12.10
N PRO A 130 -23.20 -1.17 13.01
CA PRO A 130 -22.19 -0.21 13.45
C PRO A 130 -21.24 0.23 12.32
N ASP A 131 -21.07 -0.58 11.28
CA ASP A 131 -20.17 -0.30 10.16
C ASP A 131 -20.93 -0.06 8.84
N LEU A 132 -22.16 0.45 8.94
CA LEU A 132 -22.97 0.75 7.75
C LEU A 132 -22.26 1.75 6.84
N VAL A 133 -21.95 1.34 5.62
CA VAL A 133 -21.43 2.22 4.58
C VAL A 133 -22.56 3.08 4.02
N LYS A 134 -22.48 4.38 4.22
CA LYS A 134 -23.42 5.33 3.61
C LYS A 134 -22.97 5.64 2.18
N ILE A 135 -23.68 5.11 1.21
CA ILE A 135 -23.48 5.48 -0.19
C ILE A 135 -24.03 6.90 -0.36
N LYS A 136 -23.16 7.88 -0.67
CA LYS A 136 -23.65 9.19 -1.14
C LYS A 136 -24.39 8.95 -2.44
N LYS A 137 -25.69 9.27 -2.49
CA LYS A 137 -26.39 9.35 -3.77
C LYS A 137 -25.67 10.40 -4.60
N THR A 138 -25.01 10.00 -5.67
CA THR A 138 -24.64 10.92 -6.74
C THR A 138 -25.96 11.40 -7.34
N GLU A 139 -26.31 12.66 -7.15
CA GLU A 139 -27.35 13.30 -7.93
C GLU A 139 -26.86 13.31 -9.38
N TYR A 140 -27.59 12.57 -10.23
CA TYR A 140 -27.46 12.62 -11.69
C TYR A 140 -28.22 13.82 -12.21
#